data_deb6a5cca46f8fd0f621e2c2b018b994
#
_entry.id   deb6a5cca46f8fd0f621e2c2b018b994
#
_cell.length_a   1.000
_cell.length_b   1.000
_cell.length_c   1.000
_cell.angle_alpha   90.00
_cell.angle_beta   90.00
_cell.angle_gamma   90.00
#
_symmetry.space_group_name_H-M   'P 1'
#
loop_
_entity.id
_entity.type
_entity.pdbx_description
1 polymer ?
#
loop_
_entity_poly.entity_id
_entity_poly.type
_entity_poly.pdbx_seq_one_letter_code
_entity_poly.pdbx_strand_id
1 'polypeptide(L)'
;TEVKKVFTQSEVDTVNHFFKKAFDFGKGKKYAEAVACYDKVIKLAPEHYIAWYNKATDLARLNKYEEAIACYNAAIKLHPTDSSYWTNKGLVLLLQREYAEAVACFDVSLRLDPLNKTAKKYRTSAKEKQGEVFCLK
;
A
#
# COMPACT_ATOMS: atom_id res chain seq x y z
N THR A 1 -2.24 0.95 -29.81
CA THR A 1 -1.81 2.29 -29.36
C THR A 1 -2.77 2.80 -28.30
N GLU A 2 -2.35 2.71 -27.04
CA GLU A 2 -3.11 3.31 -25.94
C GLU A 2 -3.05 4.84 -26.07
N VAL A 3 -4.21 5.46 -26.24
CA VAL A 3 -4.32 6.91 -26.17
C VAL A 3 -4.28 7.30 -24.70
N LYS A 4 -3.21 7.97 -24.27
CA LYS A 4 -3.15 8.52 -22.92
C LYS A 4 -4.27 9.53 -22.74
N LYS A 5 -5.09 9.33 -21.71
CA LYS A 5 -6.14 10.29 -21.35
C LYS A 5 -5.49 11.63 -21.02
N VAL A 6 -5.93 12.68 -21.73
CA VAL A 6 -5.56 14.05 -21.42
C VAL A 6 -6.61 14.61 -20.46
N PHE A 7 -6.18 14.96 -19.25
CA PHE A 7 -7.06 15.55 -18.26
C PHE A 7 -7.35 17.03 -18.58
N THR A 8 -8.61 17.42 -18.44
CA THR A 8 -8.96 18.85 -18.43
C THR A 8 -8.48 19.48 -17.13
N GLN A 9 -8.28 20.80 -17.11
CA GLN A 9 -7.89 21.51 -15.88
C GLN A 9 -8.91 21.27 -14.76
N SER A 10 -10.19 21.24 -15.07
CA SER A 10 -11.25 20.94 -14.09
C SER A 10 -11.11 19.53 -13.47
N GLU A 11 -10.77 18.54 -14.27
CA GLU A 11 -10.51 17.18 -13.76
C GLU A 11 -9.28 17.13 -12.86
N VAL A 12 -8.21 17.82 -13.24
CA VAL A 12 -6.99 17.93 -12.41
C VAL A 12 -7.31 18.58 -11.07
N ASP A 13 -8.06 19.67 -11.08
CA ASP A 13 -8.46 20.40 -9.87
C ASP A 13 -9.33 19.51 -8.96
N THR A 14 -10.22 18.73 -9.55
CA THR A 14 -11.07 17.78 -8.82
C THR A 14 -10.26 16.67 -8.17
N VAL A 15 -9.33 16.08 -8.91
CA VAL A 15 -8.40 15.05 -8.37
C VAL A 15 -7.60 15.62 -7.21
N ASN A 16 -7.01 16.79 -7.37
CA ASN A 16 -6.23 17.45 -6.33
C ASN A 16 -7.06 17.77 -5.08
N HIS A 17 -8.28 18.24 -5.27
CA HIS A 17 -9.20 18.52 -4.17
C HIS A 17 -9.51 17.27 -3.35
N PHE A 18 -9.92 16.18 -3.99
CA PHE A 18 -10.26 14.94 -3.27
C PHE A 18 -9.03 14.27 -2.68
N PHE A 19 -7.87 14.33 -3.35
CA PHE A 19 -6.63 13.80 -2.82
C PHE A 19 -6.23 14.50 -1.52
N LYS A 20 -6.25 15.84 -1.52
CA LYS A 20 -5.95 16.63 -0.32
C LYS A 20 -6.94 16.34 0.82
N LYS A 21 -8.23 16.29 0.50
CA LYS A 21 -9.28 15.97 1.47
C LYS A 21 -9.09 14.59 2.08
N ALA A 22 -8.76 13.59 1.25
CA ALA A 22 -8.47 12.24 1.71
C ALA A 22 -7.26 12.21 2.66
N PHE A 23 -6.18 12.89 2.28
CA PHE A 23 -4.97 12.97 3.09
C PHE A 23 -5.26 13.62 4.46
N ASP A 24 -6.02 14.69 4.48
CA ASP A 24 -6.40 15.37 5.72
C ASP A 24 -7.28 14.48 6.61
N PHE A 25 -8.23 13.74 6.04
CA PHE A 25 -9.00 12.74 6.78
C PHE A 25 -8.12 11.65 7.38
N GLY A 26 -7.17 11.12 6.62
CA GLY A 26 -6.22 10.11 7.09
C GLY A 26 -5.38 10.61 8.26
N LYS A 27 -4.89 11.85 8.19
CA LYS A 27 -4.16 12.50 9.30
C LYS A 27 -5.04 12.65 10.54
N GLY A 28 -6.33 12.93 10.38
CA GLY A 28 -7.31 13.00 11.45
C GLY A 28 -7.83 11.65 11.91
N LYS A 29 -7.26 10.55 11.44
CA LYS A 29 -7.67 9.17 11.74
C LYS A 29 -9.11 8.84 11.31
N LYS A 30 -9.65 9.60 10.38
CA LYS A 30 -10.95 9.33 9.73
C LYS A 30 -10.73 8.50 8.47
N TYR A 31 -10.32 7.23 8.69
CA TYR A 31 -9.84 6.37 7.62
C TYR A 31 -10.92 5.99 6.61
N ALA A 32 -12.16 5.76 7.06
CA ALA A 32 -13.27 5.43 6.17
C ALA A 32 -13.59 6.58 5.20
N GLU A 33 -13.61 7.82 5.72
CA GLU A 33 -13.83 9.02 4.91
C GLU A 33 -12.64 9.25 3.95
N ALA A 34 -11.42 8.99 4.41
CA ALA A 34 -10.23 9.07 3.57
C ALA A 34 -10.32 8.08 2.39
N VAL A 35 -10.67 6.83 2.66
CA VAL A 35 -10.85 5.78 1.63
C VAL A 35 -11.88 6.22 0.59
N ALA A 36 -13.02 6.76 1.03
CA ALA A 36 -14.07 7.24 0.12
C ALA A 36 -13.56 8.36 -0.81
N CYS A 37 -12.73 9.27 -0.29
CA CYS A 37 -12.12 10.34 -1.09
C CYS A 37 -11.06 9.80 -2.07
N TYR A 38 -10.23 8.84 -1.64
CA TYR A 38 -9.28 8.18 -2.54
C TYR A 38 -9.99 7.40 -3.65
N ASP A 39 -11.15 6.79 -3.37
CA ASP A 39 -11.96 6.11 -4.40
C ASP A 39 -12.38 7.09 -5.51
N LYS A 40 -12.73 8.32 -5.15
CA LYS A 40 -13.06 9.35 -6.14
C LYS A 40 -11.84 9.75 -6.98
N VAL A 41 -10.66 9.87 -6.35
CA VAL A 41 -9.40 10.11 -7.06
C VAL A 41 -9.11 9.00 -8.06
N ILE A 42 -9.19 7.74 -7.61
CA ILE A 42 -8.89 6.55 -8.41
C ILE A 42 -9.88 6.39 -9.56
N LYS A 43 -11.15 6.72 -9.36
CA LYS A 43 -12.17 6.69 -10.41
C LYS A 43 -11.83 7.66 -11.54
N LEU A 44 -11.34 8.85 -11.20
CA LEU A 44 -10.95 9.87 -12.18
C LEU A 44 -9.57 9.59 -12.78
N ALA A 45 -8.64 9.15 -11.95
CA ALA A 45 -7.23 8.93 -12.30
C ALA A 45 -6.76 7.55 -11.81
N PRO A 46 -7.10 6.45 -12.52
CA PRO A 46 -6.76 5.09 -12.08
C PRO A 46 -5.25 4.82 -12.01
N GLU A 47 -4.42 5.63 -12.65
CA GLU A 47 -2.95 5.52 -12.62
C GLU A 47 -2.31 6.28 -11.45
N HIS A 48 -3.10 6.88 -10.57
CA HIS A 48 -2.60 7.66 -9.45
C HIS A 48 -2.11 6.71 -8.34
N TYR A 49 -0.88 6.22 -8.48
CA TYR A 49 -0.33 5.18 -7.59
C TYR A 49 -0.24 5.63 -6.13
N ILE A 50 -0.01 6.92 -5.86
CA ILE A 50 0.02 7.43 -4.48
C ILE A 50 -1.35 7.32 -3.82
N ALA A 51 -2.43 7.57 -4.57
CA ALA A 51 -3.80 7.38 -4.05
C ALA A 51 -4.08 5.92 -3.72
N TRP A 52 -3.67 4.98 -4.58
CA TRP A 52 -3.76 3.55 -4.30
C TRP A 52 -3.00 3.17 -3.03
N TYR A 53 -1.76 3.64 -2.89
CA TYR A 53 -0.92 3.37 -1.72
C TYR A 53 -1.54 3.92 -0.43
N ASN A 54 -1.98 5.18 -0.43
CA ASN A 54 -2.59 5.81 0.74
C ASN A 54 -3.92 5.15 1.11
N LYS A 55 -4.74 4.80 0.12
CA LYS A 55 -5.98 4.02 0.33
C LYS A 55 -5.67 2.69 1.01
N ALA A 56 -4.66 1.97 0.54
CA ALA A 56 -4.23 0.70 1.11
C ALA A 56 -3.85 0.86 2.59
N THR A 57 -3.08 1.89 2.91
CA THR A 57 -2.66 2.18 4.28
C THR A 57 -3.86 2.46 5.19
N ASP A 58 -4.82 3.24 4.72
CA ASP A 58 -6.03 3.54 5.49
C ASP A 58 -6.93 2.31 5.65
N LEU A 59 -7.04 1.46 4.63
CA LEU A 59 -7.75 0.17 4.72
C LEU A 59 -7.10 -0.76 5.75
N ALA A 60 -5.76 -0.79 5.80
CA ALA A 60 -5.04 -1.56 6.82
C ALA A 60 -5.34 -1.05 8.23
N ARG A 61 -5.45 0.27 8.41
CA ARG A 61 -5.87 0.88 9.68
C ARG A 61 -7.29 0.50 10.08
N LEU A 62 -8.15 0.19 9.11
CA LEU A 62 -9.51 -0.31 9.32
C LEU A 62 -9.56 -1.83 9.46
N ASN A 63 -8.41 -2.50 9.50
CA ASN A 63 -8.28 -3.96 9.55
C ASN A 63 -8.87 -4.69 8.33
N LYS A 64 -9.00 -3.97 7.21
CA LYS A 64 -9.45 -4.53 5.92
C LYS A 64 -8.23 -4.98 5.10
N TYR A 65 -7.62 -6.07 5.56
CA TYR A 65 -6.29 -6.48 5.08
C TYR A 65 -6.28 -6.97 3.63
N GLU A 66 -7.26 -7.77 3.20
CA GLU A 66 -7.33 -8.25 1.81
C GLU A 66 -7.50 -7.10 0.83
N GLU A 67 -8.39 -6.15 1.14
CA GLU A 67 -8.59 -4.96 0.33
C GLU A 67 -7.33 -4.09 0.29
N ALA A 68 -6.65 -3.94 1.44
CA ALA A 68 -5.39 -3.21 1.53
C ALA A 68 -4.31 -3.83 0.63
N ILE A 69 -4.15 -5.15 0.66
CA ILE A 69 -3.18 -5.86 -0.20
C ILE A 69 -3.50 -5.64 -1.67
N ALA A 70 -4.77 -5.72 -2.08
CA ALA A 70 -5.18 -5.44 -3.45
C ALA A 70 -4.78 -4.03 -3.90
N CYS A 71 -4.95 -3.03 -3.02
CA CYS A 71 -4.57 -1.65 -3.31
C CYS A 71 -3.04 -1.46 -3.34
N TYR A 72 -2.29 -2.11 -2.44
CA TYR A 72 -0.82 -2.12 -2.51
C TYR A 72 -0.35 -2.75 -3.83
N ASN A 73 -0.96 -3.84 -4.26
CA ASN A 73 -0.62 -4.49 -5.53
C ASN A 73 -0.86 -3.55 -6.72
N ALA A 74 -1.95 -2.80 -6.72
CA ALA A 74 -2.23 -1.80 -7.75
C ALA A 74 -1.16 -0.69 -7.77
N ALA A 75 -0.80 -0.16 -6.60
CA ALA A 75 0.25 0.85 -6.47
C ALA A 75 1.61 0.34 -6.95
N ILE A 76 1.97 -0.89 -6.57
CA ILE A 76 3.23 -1.54 -6.96
C ILE A 76 3.27 -1.78 -8.47
N LYS A 77 2.16 -2.21 -9.07
CA LYS A 77 2.08 -2.42 -10.52
C LYS A 77 2.34 -1.12 -11.28
N LEU A 78 1.83 -0.01 -10.78
CA LEU A 78 2.00 1.32 -11.39
C LEU A 78 3.38 1.92 -11.10
N HIS A 79 3.94 1.65 -9.92
CA HIS A 79 5.21 2.22 -9.47
C HIS A 79 5.99 1.20 -8.62
N PRO A 80 6.72 0.26 -9.27
CA PRO A 80 7.31 -0.89 -8.57
C PRO A 80 8.61 -0.60 -7.82
N THR A 81 9.15 0.62 -7.91
CA THR A 81 10.50 0.94 -7.40
C THR A 81 10.51 1.58 -6.00
N ASP A 82 9.35 1.77 -5.38
CA ASP A 82 9.29 2.34 -4.03
C ASP A 82 9.30 1.21 -2.99
N SER A 83 10.38 1.16 -2.20
CA SER A 83 10.55 0.13 -1.16
C SER A 83 9.45 0.18 -0.10
N SER A 84 8.88 1.36 0.15
CA SER A 84 7.81 1.55 1.16
C SER A 84 6.55 0.77 0.81
N TYR A 85 6.21 0.66 -0.48
CA TYR A 85 5.02 -0.08 -0.93
C TYR A 85 5.16 -1.57 -0.60
N TRP A 86 6.33 -2.13 -0.86
CA TRP A 86 6.64 -3.53 -0.54
C TRP A 86 6.71 -3.77 0.96
N THR A 87 7.31 -2.83 1.72
CA THR A 87 7.39 -2.92 3.18
C THR A 87 6.00 -2.96 3.79
N ASN A 88 5.12 -2.04 3.40
CA ASN A 88 3.78 -1.96 3.99
C ASN A 88 2.89 -3.15 3.59
N LYS A 89 3.01 -3.64 2.36
CA LYS A 89 2.38 -4.90 1.95
C LYS A 89 2.86 -6.05 2.83
N GLY A 90 4.17 -6.16 3.04
CA GLY A 90 4.77 -7.18 3.91
C GLY A 90 4.25 -7.11 5.35
N LEU A 91 4.09 -5.90 5.89
CA LEU A 91 3.53 -5.70 7.25
C LEU A 91 2.08 -6.21 7.35
N VAL A 92 1.26 -5.95 6.36
CA VAL A 92 -0.13 -6.45 6.33
C VAL A 92 -0.15 -7.98 6.24
N LEU A 93 0.69 -8.57 5.39
CA LEU A 93 0.84 -10.03 5.30
C LEU A 93 1.31 -10.65 6.61
N LEU A 94 2.22 -9.97 7.32
CA LEU A 94 2.68 -10.40 8.64
C LEU A 94 1.52 -10.41 9.66
N LEU A 95 0.65 -9.41 9.63
CA LEU A 95 -0.55 -9.36 10.47
C LEU A 95 -1.52 -10.50 10.16
N GLN A 96 -1.60 -10.92 8.92
CA GLN A 96 -2.41 -12.06 8.48
C GLN A 96 -1.72 -13.41 8.71
N ARG A 97 -0.51 -13.42 9.28
CA ARG A 97 0.31 -14.61 9.51
C ARG A 97 0.75 -15.31 8.21
N GLU A 98 0.76 -14.60 7.11
CA GLU A 98 1.29 -15.05 5.83
C GLU A 98 2.81 -14.79 5.78
N TYR A 99 3.55 -15.53 6.60
CA TYR A 99 4.96 -15.24 6.90
C TYR A 99 5.88 -15.39 5.69
N ALA A 100 5.69 -16.43 4.89
CA ALA A 100 6.52 -16.66 3.69
C ALA A 100 6.36 -15.52 2.67
N GLU A 101 5.13 -15.10 2.41
CA GLU A 101 4.85 -13.99 1.50
C GLU A 101 5.35 -12.65 2.06
N ALA A 102 5.21 -12.45 3.38
CA ALA A 102 5.75 -11.26 4.05
C ALA A 102 7.26 -11.18 3.87
N VAL A 103 8.00 -12.28 4.10
CA VAL A 103 9.46 -12.34 3.87
C VAL A 103 9.79 -11.97 2.44
N ALA A 104 9.07 -12.51 1.46
CA ALA A 104 9.29 -12.21 0.05
C ALA A 104 9.13 -10.70 -0.24
N CYS A 105 8.12 -10.05 0.35
CA CYS A 105 7.91 -8.60 0.21
C CYS A 105 9.05 -7.79 0.85
N PHE A 106 9.50 -8.18 2.03
CA PHE A 106 10.63 -7.52 2.71
C PHE A 106 11.93 -7.71 1.92
N ASP A 107 12.13 -8.88 1.31
CA ASP A 107 13.29 -9.13 0.45
C ASP A 107 13.32 -8.18 -0.76
N VAL A 108 12.18 -7.97 -1.41
CA VAL A 108 12.08 -7.00 -2.52
C VAL A 108 12.34 -5.58 -2.01
N SER A 109 11.74 -5.20 -0.90
CA SER A 109 11.96 -3.89 -0.28
C SER A 109 13.45 -3.64 -0.01
N LEU A 110 14.16 -4.63 0.53
CA LEU A 110 15.60 -4.53 0.85
C LEU A 110 16.49 -4.55 -0.40
N ARG A 111 16.05 -5.15 -1.50
CA ARG A 111 16.76 -5.01 -2.79
C ARG A 111 16.63 -3.59 -3.35
N LEU A 112 15.46 -2.97 -3.18
CA LEU A 112 15.21 -1.60 -3.62
C LEU A 112 15.90 -0.57 -2.71
N ASP A 113 15.89 -0.80 -1.40
CA ASP A 113 16.52 0.04 -0.40
C ASP A 113 17.16 -0.83 0.70
N PRO A 114 18.47 -1.15 0.57
CA PRO A 114 19.18 -1.97 1.57
C PRO A 114 19.23 -1.36 2.97
N LEU A 115 18.96 -0.06 3.10
CA LEU A 115 18.98 0.65 4.39
C LEU A 115 17.61 0.75 5.06
N ASN A 116 16.59 0.14 4.49
CA ASN A 116 15.24 0.15 5.05
C ASN A 116 15.19 -0.67 6.35
N LYS A 117 15.31 0.05 7.47
CA LYS A 117 15.35 -0.55 8.81
C LYS A 117 14.06 -1.28 9.17
N THR A 118 12.92 -0.77 8.75
CA THR A 118 11.61 -1.38 9.00
C THR A 118 11.50 -2.73 8.31
N ALA A 119 11.85 -2.79 7.04
CA ALA A 119 11.84 -4.05 6.27
C ALA A 119 12.80 -5.07 6.90
N LYS A 120 13.98 -4.65 7.30
CA LYS A 120 14.99 -5.53 7.93
C LYS A 120 14.49 -6.12 9.25
N LYS A 121 13.94 -5.27 10.12
CA LYS A 121 13.38 -5.66 11.41
C LYS A 121 12.26 -6.69 11.26
N TYR A 122 11.28 -6.39 10.44
CA TYR A 122 10.09 -7.25 10.30
C TYR A 122 10.34 -8.48 9.45
N ARG A 123 11.32 -8.44 8.55
CA ARG A 123 11.80 -9.65 7.85
C ARG A 123 12.34 -10.69 8.86
N THR A 124 13.15 -10.26 9.80
CA THR A 124 13.67 -11.11 10.88
C THR A 124 12.52 -11.70 11.69
N SER A 125 11.59 -10.87 12.13
CA SER A 125 10.40 -11.32 12.88
C SER A 125 9.56 -12.33 12.09
N ALA A 126 9.34 -12.09 10.81
CA ALA A 126 8.57 -13.00 9.94
C ALA A 126 9.26 -14.34 9.77
N LYS A 127 10.59 -14.36 9.62
CA LYS A 127 11.39 -15.61 9.52
C LYS A 127 11.35 -16.42 10.80
N GLU A 128 11.45 -15.77 11.95
CA GLU A 128 11.35 -16.42 13.26
C GLU A 128 9.99 -17.10 13.42
N LYS A 129 8.92 -16.39 13.15
CA LYS A 129 7.56 -16.92 13.22
C LYS A 129 7.31 -18.05 12.22
N GLN A 130 7.85 -17.94 11.02
CA GLN A 130 7.79 -19.00 10.01
C GLN A 130 8.48 -20.27 10.53
N GLY A 131 9.64 -20.14 11.18
CA GLY A 131 10.37 -21.25 11.79
C GLY A 131 9.60 -21.91 12.92
N GLU A 132 8.93 -21.12 13.78
CA GLU A 132 8.08 -21.63 14.85
C GLU A 132 6.93 -22.50 14.32
N VAL A 133 6.27 -22.09 13.24
CA VAL A 133 5.20 -22.87 12.60
C VAL A 133 5.72 -24.19 12.06
N PHE A 134 6.93 -24.23 11.51
CA PHE A 134 7.55 -25.46 11.03
C PHE A 134 7.92 -26.43 12.17
N CYS A 135 8.35 -25.89 13.32
CA CYS A 135 8.72 -26.73 14.47
C CYS A 135 7.51 -27.35 15.18
N LEU A 136 6.32 -26.77 15.03
CA LEU A 136 5.08 -27.27 15.67
C LEU A 136 4.38 -28.36 14.84
N LYS A 137 4.87 -28.64 13.65
CA LYS A 137 4.41 -29.74 12.80
C LYS A 137 5.31 -30.96 12.98
#